data_32bbbc705ba3468aff301215e4b75055
#
_entry.id   32bbbc705ba3468aff301215e4b75055
#
_cell.length_a   1.000
_cell.length_b   1.000
_cell.length_c   1.000
_cell.angle_alpha   90.00
_cell.angle_beta   90.00
_cell.angle_gamma   90.00
#
_symmetry.space_group_name_H-M   'P 1'
#
loop_
_entity.id
_entity.type
_entity.pdbx_description
1 polymer ?
#
loop_
_entity_poly.entity_id
_entity_poly.type
_entity_poly.pdbx_seq_one_letter_code
_entity_poly.pdbx_strand_id
1 'polypeptide(L)'
;MPARRPRLFPTPDDAETAFYEAFERRDLAAMMAVWAERDDIVCVHPRGARLAGFDAVREGWAQIFAGGGATMRVRATELRRFDGNSVSVHALLEVLAVPGHAGSQQTVSATNVYELTEGGWRMVVHHATPLPEREATPPREDEPPSPSRVLH
;
A
#
# COMPACT_ATOMS: atom_id res chain seq x y z
N MET A 1 32.68 18.31 -6.47
CA MET A 1 31.43 17.87 -5.79
C MET A 1 30.84 16.76 -6.61
N PRO A 2 30.67 15.56 -6.09
CA PRO A 2 29.93 14.54 -6.82
C PRO A 2 28.50 15.04 -7.02
N ALA A 3 27.97 14.88 -8.23
CA ALA A 3 26.59 15.22 -8.55
C ALA A 3 25.66 14.43 -7.61
N ARG A 4 24.76 15.13 -6.92
CA ARG A 4 23.77 14.49 -6.06
C ARG A 4 22.92 13.56 -6.92
N ARG A 5 22.94 12.27 -6.64
CA ARG A 5 22.08 11.31 -7.36
C ARG A 5 20.62 11.77 -7.24
N PRO A 6 19.86 11.80 -8.35
CA PRO A 6 18.46 12.17 -8.28
C PRO A 6 17.73 11.22 -7.31
N ARG A 7 16.84 11.78 -6.49
CA ARG A 7 16.01 11.00 -5.59
C ARG A 7 15.01 10.19 -6.41
N LEU A 8 14.96 8.88 -6.19
CA LEU A 8 14.10 7.99 -6.99
C LEU A 8 12.61 8.33 -6.80
N PHE A 9 12.20 8.64 -5.58
CA PHE A 9 10.84 9.09 -5.29
C PHE A 9 10.89 10.43 -4.57
N PRO A 10 10.76 11.55 -5.29
CA PRO A 10 10.86 12.89 -4.70
C PRO A 10 9.75 13.22 -3.70
N THR A 11 8.59 12.57 -3.82
CA THR A 11 7.43 12.76 -2.94
C THR A 11 6.87 11.42 -2.44
N PRO A 12 6.11 11.41 -1.35
CA PRO A 12 5.41 10.20 -0.91
C PRO A 12 4.42 9.68 -1.96
N ASP A 13 3.80 10.55 -2.72
CA ASP A 13 2.87 10.18 -3.80
C ASP A 13 3.58 9.42 -4.92
N ASP A 14 4.80 9.81 -5.26
CA ASP A 14 5.61 9.09 -6.25
C ASP A 14 5.92 7.67 -5.78
N ALA A 15 6.25 7.49 -4.51
CA ALA A 15 6.49 6.18 -3.92
C ALA A 15 5.21 5.33 -3.90
N GLU A 16 4.06 5.92 -3.56
CA GLU A 16 2.78 5.22 -3.54
C GLU A 16 2.33 4.78 -4.93
N THR A 17 2.43 5.66 -5.91
CA THR A 17 2.14 5.32 -7.31
C THR A 17 2.99 4.16 -7.78
N ALA A 18 4.29 4.19 -7.52
CA ALA A 18 5.22 3.13 -7.86
C ALA A 18 4.88 1.80 -7.16
N PHE A 19 4.44 1.86 -5.90
CA PHE A 19 4.00 0.69 -5.14
C PHE A 19 2.82 -0.02 -5.80
N TYR A 20 1.76 0.71 -6.11
CA TYR A 20 0.57 0.11 -6.72
C TYR A 20 0.78 -0.33 -8.17
N GLU A 21 1.59 0.38 -8.95
CA GLU A 21 1.98 -0.06 -10.28
C GLU A 21 2.78 -1.37 -10.25
N ALA A 22 3.75 -1.48 -9.35
CA ALA A 22 4.53 -2.71 -9.17
C ALA A 22 3.65 -3.88 -8.71
N PHE A 23 2.67 -3.60 -7.85
CA PHE A 23 1.70 -4.58 -7.40
C PHE A 23 0.88 -5.15 -8.57
N GLU A 24 0.30 -4.29 -9.40
CA GLU A 24 -0.48 -4.72 -10.57
C GLU A 24 0.34 -5.49 -11.58
N ARG A 25 1.56 -5.04 -11.84
CA ARG A 25 2.48 -5.65 -12.81
C ARG A 25 3.17 -6.91 -12.30
N ARG A 26 3.07 -7.19 -11.00
CA ARG A 26 3.82 -8.27 -10.34
C ARG A 26 5.33 -8.15 -10.58
N ASP A 27 5.82 -6.93 -10.52
CA ASP A 27 7.24 -6.61 -10.70
C ASP A 27 7.92 -6.54 -9.35
N LEU A 28 8.62 -7.61 -8.98
CA LEU A 28 9.28 -7.70 -7.68
C LEU A 28 10.40 -6.67 -7.53
N ALA A 29 11.19 -6.45 -8.56
CA ALA A 29 12.27 -5.48 -8.50
C ALA A 29 11.75 -4.06 -8.31
N ALA A 30 10.69 -3.68 -9.06
CA ALA A 30 10.02 -2.39 -8.92
C ALA A 30 9.36 -2.24 -7.55
N MET A 31 8.73 -3.31 -7.03
CA MET A 31 8.14 -3.32 -5.68
C MET A 31 9.19 -3.06 -4.61
N MET A 32 10.31 -3.78 -4.65
CA MET A 32 11.35 -3.64 -3.62
C MET A 32 12.13 -2.32 -3.72
N ALA A 33 12.11 -1.66 -4.86
CA ALA A 33 12.66 -0.31 -5.00
C ALA A 33 11.86 0.75 -4.22
N VAL A 34 10.58 0.50 -3.93
CA VAL A 34 9.73 1.39 -3.12
C VAL A 34 10.02 1.29 -1.64
N TRP A 35 10.43 0.13 -1.16
CA TRP A 35 10.69 -0.13 0.26
C TRP A 35 12.05 0.41 0.72
N ALA A 36 12.10 0.88 1.96
CA ALA A 36 13.38 1.20 2.59
C ALA A 36 14.18 -0.10 2.80
N GLU A 37 15.47 -0.05 2.47
CA GLU A 37 16.36 -1.21 2.59
C GLU A 37 16.93 -1.29 4.01
N ARG A 38 16.05 -1.63 4.96
CA ARG A 38 16.31 -1.65 6.40
C ARG A 38 15.65 -2.85 7.07
N ASP A 39 16.10 -3.17 8.28
CA ASP A 39 15.59 -4.29 9.09
C ASP A 39 14.32 -3.94 9.86
N ASP A 40 13.97 -2.66 9.98
CA ASP A 40 12.84 -2.17 10.78
C ASP A 40 11.55 -1.95 9.99
N ILE A 41 11.55 -2.24 8.70
CA ILE A 41 10.33 -2.18 7.89
C ILE A 41 9.37 -3.33 8.21
N VAL A 42 8.08 -3.07 8.04
CA VAL A 42 7.02 -4.05 8.36
C VAL A 42 6.00 -4.11 7.23
N CYS A 43 5.61 -5.32 6.87
CA CYS A 43 4.53 -5.57 5.93
C CYS A 43 3.58 -6.63 6.51
N VAL A 44 2.30 -6.32 6.51
CA VAL A 44 1.23 -7.26 6.84
C VAL A 44 0.25 -7.31 5.69
N HIS A 45 0.22 -8.44 4.99
CA HIS A 45 -0.75 -8.69 3.94
C HIS A 45 -2.10 -9.11 4.53
N PRO A 46 -3.22 -8.90 3.81
CA PRO A 46 -4.52 -9.33 4.28
C PRO A 46 -4.49 -10.81 4.68
N ARG A 47 -4.91 -11.12 5.91
CA ARG A 47 -4.89 -12.45 6.51
C ARG A 47 -3.49 -13.10 6.62
N GLY A 48 -2.44 -12.30 6.39
CA GLY A 48 -1.07 -12.76 6.43
C GLY A 48 -0.40 -12.57 7.78
N ALA A 49 0.76 -13.20 7.94
CA ALA A 49 1.63 -12.98 9.06
C ALA A 49 2.34 -11.63 8.96
N ARG A 50 2.80 -11.13 10.09
CA ARG A 50 3.65 -9.95 10.13
C ARG A 50 5.05 -10.29 9.59
N LEU A 51 5.45 -9.59 8.53
CA LEU A 51 6.77 -9.70 7.92
C LEU A 51 7.63 -8.52 8.38
N ALA A 52 8.80 -8.75 8.91
CA ALA A 52 9.70 -7.72 9.41
C ALA A 52 11.08 -7.81 8.74
N GLY A 53 11.56 -6.68 8.28
CA GLY A 53 12.85 -6.57 7.59
C GLY A 53 12.75 -6.76 6.08
N PHE A 54 13.73 -6.22 5.37
CA PHE A 54 13.72 -6.16 3.90
C PHE A 54 13.63 -7.54 3.25
N ASP A 55 14.40 -8.51 3.72
CA ASP A 55 14.43 -9.85 3.10
C ASP A 55 13.12 -10.60 3.30
N ALA A 56 12.51 -10.51 4.49
CA ALA A 56 11.21 -11.11 4.76
C ALA A 56 10.08 -10.46 3.94
N VAL A 57 10.09 -9.15 3.83
CA VAL A 57 9.11 -8.41 3.01
C VAL A 57 9.25 -8.77 1.54
N ARG A 58 10.48 -8.84 1.04
CA ARG A 58 10.75 -9.28 -0.33
C ARG A 58 10.23 -10.69 -0.61
N GLU A 59 10.52 -11.63 0.28
CA GLU A 59 10.06 -13.01 0.14
C GLU A 59 8.53 -13.10 0.12
N GLY A 60 7.86 -12.33 0.98
CA GLY A 60 6.39 -12.25 0.99
C GLY A 60 5.81 -11.76 -0.33
N TRP A 61 6.36 -10.71 -0.91
CA TRP A 61 5.95 -10.22 -2.23
C TRP A 61 6.28 -11.21 -3.34
N ALA A 62 7.44 -11.86 -3.27
CA ALA A 62 7.84 -12.88 -4.24
C ALA A 62 6.83 -14.03 -4.29
N GLN A 63 6.35 -14.48 -3.14
CA GLN A 63 5.33 -15.54 -3.06
C GLN A 63 3.99 -15.09 -3.65
N ILE A 64 3.55 -13.87 -3.36
CA ILE A 64 2.32 -13.30 -3.92
C ILE A 64 2.42 -13.24 -5.46
N PHE A 65 3.53 -12.76 -5.99
CA PHE A 65 3.72 -12.60 -7.43
C PHE A 65 3.92 -13.94 -8.17
N ALA A 66 4.46 -14.93 -7.49
CA ALA A 66 4.64 -16.29 -8.04
C ALA A 66 3.36 -17.15 -7.99
N GLY A 67 2.41 -16.79 -7.15
CA GLY A 67 1.14 -17.51 -7.00
C GLY A 67 0.26 -17.38 -8.22
N GLY A 68 0.63 -18.07 -9.31
CA GLY A 68 0.05 -18.02 -10.64
C GLY A 68 -1.46 -17.75 -10.68
N GLY A 69 -1.90 -16.89 -11.56
CA GLY A 69 -3.29 -16.52 -11.68
C GLY A 69 -3.46 -15.37 -12.65
N ALA A 70 -4.71 -14.98 -12.90
CA ALA A 70 -5.03 -13.85 -13.74
C ALA A 70 -4.42 -12.55 -13.15
N THR A 71 -4.07 -11.63 -14.03
CA THR A 71 -3.61 -10.30 -13.65
C THR A 71 -4.61 -9.64 -12.71
N MET A 72 -4.15 -9.23 -11.55
CA MET A 72 -4.98 -8.57 -10.54
C MET A 72 -4.97 -7.06 -10.80
N ARG A 73 -6.13 -6.43 -10.73
CA ARG A 73 -6.23 -4.98 -10.69
C ARG A 73 -6.30 -4.50 -9.25
N VAL A 74 -5.54 -3.46 -8.96
CA VAL A 74 -5.54 -2.82 -7.64
C VAL A 74 -5.93 -1.36 -7.80
N ARG A 75 -7.05 -0.98 -7.18
CA ARG A 75 -7.46 0.42 -7.10
C ARG A 75 -7.31 0.88 -5.68
N ALA A 76 -6.48 1.89 -5.45
CA ALA A 76 -6.30 2.51 -4.16
C ALA A 76 -7.02 3.87 -4.12
N THR A 77 -7.80 4.09 -3.07
CA THR A 77 -8.47 5.37 -2.80
C THR A 77 -8.00 5.90 -1.46
N GLU A 78 -7.38 7.07 -1.46
CA GLU A 78 -6.94 7.73 -0.23
C GLU A 78 -8.14 8.26 0.56
N LEU A 79 -8.19 7.91 1.84
CA LEU A 79 -9.23 8.36 2.78
C LEU A 79 -8.73 9.46 3.70
N ARG A 80 -7.50 9.33 4.18
CA ARG A 80 -6.84 10.24 5.10
C ARG A 80 -5.34 10.26 4.84
N ARG A 81 -4.74 11.39 5.15
CA ARG A 81 -3.32 11.60 4.95
C ARG A 81 -2.77 12.48 6.06
N PHE A 82 -1.60 12.15 6.56
CA PHE A 82 -0.87 12.90 7.56
C PHE A 82 0.55 13.15 7.07
N ASP A 83 0.83 14.37 6.62
CA ASP A 83 2.13 14.72 6.08
C ASP A 83 2.99 15.43 7.12
N GLY A 84 4.15 14.84 7.43
CA GLY A 84 5.24 15.47 8.13
C GLY A 84 6.41 15.79 7.19
N ASN A 85 7.44 16.43 7.70
CA ASN A 85 8.62 16.78 6.90
C ASN A 85 9.43 15.55 6.46
N SER A 86 9.38 14.48 7.23
CA SER A 86 10.17 13.27 6.98
C SER A 86 9.36 11.99 7.05
N VAL A 87 8.08 12.06 7.41
CA VAL A 87 7.17 10.92 7.49
C VAL A 87 5.82 11.32 6.92
N SER A 88 5.23 10.45 6.11
CA SER A 88 3.88 10.60 5.59
C SER A 88 3.10 9.32 5.83
N VAL A 89 1.86 9.44 6.30
CA VAL A 89 0.96 8.33 6.57
C VAL A 89 -0.27 8.45 5.69
N HIS A 90 -0.55 7.44 4.88
CA HIS A 90 -1.73 7.38 4.04
C HIS A 90 -2.63 6.23 4.49
N ALA A 91 -3.88 6.54 4.81
CA ALA A 91 -4.93 5.56 5.07
C ALA A 91 -5.79 5.42 3.81
N LEU A 92 -5.88 4.22 3.26
CA LEU A 92 -6.50 3.94 1.97
C LEU A 92 -7.51 2.80 2.04
N LEU A 93 -8.39 2.80 1.05
CA LEU A 93 -9.10 1.59 0.65
C LEU A 93 -8.44 1.03 -0.61
N GLU A 94 -8.15 -0.25 -0.58
CA GLU A 94 -7.69 -1.00 -1.76
C GLU A 94 -8.82 -1.91 -2.22
N VAL A 95 -9.15 -1.82 -3.50
CA VAL A 95 -10.07 -2.76 -4.14
C VAL A 95 -9.25 -3.67 -5.05
N LEU A 96 -9.23 -4.93 -4.70
CA LEU A 96 -8.53 -5.98 -5.44
C LEU A 96 -9.55 -6.72 -6.32
N ALA A 97 -9.30 -6.76 -7.61
CA ALA A 97 -10.20 -7.40 -8.57
C ALA A 97 -9.44 -8.30 -9.53
N VAL A 98 -9.97 -9.51 -9.75
CA VAL A 98 -9.48 -10.41 -10.79
C VAL A 98 -10.29 -10.16 -12.06
N PRO A 99 -9.66 -9.71 -13.18
CA PRO A 99 -10.37 -9.47 -14.44
C PRO A 99 -11.11 -10.72 -14.94
N GLY A 100 -12.34 -10.54 -15.41
CA GLY A 100 -13.17 -11.61 -15.95
C GLY A 100 -13.96 -12.41 -14.90
N HIS A 101 -13.78 -12.14 -13.62
CA HIS A 101 -14.55 -12.75 -12.53
C HIS A 101 -15.41 -11.69 -11.84
N ALA A 102 -16.56 -11.36 -12.42
CA ALA A 102 -17.51 -10.46 -11.79
C ALA A 102 -17.92 -10.98 -10.40
N GLY A 103 -17.78 -10.13 -9.37
CA GLY A 103 -18.06 -10.49 -7.97
C GLY A 103 -16.83 -10.95 -7.17
N SER A 104 -15.66 -11.13 -7.80
CA SER A 104 -14.41 -11.49 -7.10
C SER A 104 -13.62 -10.26 -6.67
N GLN A 105 -14.31 -9.24 -6.12
CA GLN A 105 -13.68 -8.07 -5.54
C GLN A 105 -13.49 -8.23 -4.05
N GLN A 106 -12.30 -7.87 -3.57
CA GLN A 106 -12.02 -7.77 -2.16
C GLN A 106 -11.66 -6.33 -1.82
N THR A 107 -12.31 -5.78 -0.83
CA THR A 107 -11.96 -4.48 -0.27
C THR A 107 -11.13 -4.64 0.98
N VAL A 108 -10.06 -3.88 1.04
CA VAL A 108 -9.04 -3.96 2.06
C VAL A 108 -8.80 -2.56 2.61
N SER A 109 -8.73 -2.43 3.92
CA SER A 109 -8.23 -1.22 4.58
C SER A 109 -6.71 -1.32 4.68
N ALA A 110 -6.02 -0.33 4.16
CA ALA A 110 -4.56 -0.29 4.19
C ALA A 110 -4.05 1.00 4.83
N THR A 111 -2.95 0.86 5.56
CA THR A 111 -2.16 1.98 6.06
C THR A 111 -0.76 1.86 5.50
N ASN A 112 -0.35 2.86 4.74
CA ASN A 112 0.98 2.98 4.18
C ASN A 112 1.73 4.09 4.88
N VAL A 113 2.93 3.81 5.36
CA VAL A 113 3.81 4.79 5.97
C VAL A 113 5.06 4.92 5.11
N TYR A 114 5.39 6.15 4.77
CA TYR A 114 6.56 6.53 3.98
C TYR A 114 7.49 7.38 4.83
N GLU A 115 8.77 7.22 4.62
CA GLU A 115 9.82 7.97 5.30
C GLU A 115 10.79 8.56 4.29
N LEU A 116 11.21 9.81 4.52
CA LEU A 116 12.22 10.45 3.68
C LEU A 116 13.60 9.91 4.03
N THR A 117 14.21 9.23 3.07
CA THR A 117 15.57 8.72 3.15
C THR A 117 16.51 9.54 2.28
N GLU A 118 17.80 9.29 2.32
CA GLU A 118 18.77 9.94 1.43
C GLU A 118 18.46 9.72 -0.06
N GLY A 119 17.92 8.55 -0.38
CA GLY A 119 17.55 8.18 -1.75
C GLY A 119 16.16 8.65 -2.17
N GLY A 120 15.44 9.36 -1.31
CA GLY A 120 14.06 9.80 -1.53
C GLY A 120 13.07 9.13 -0.57
N TRP A 121 11.80 9.32 -0.82
CA TRP A 121 10.75 8.71 -0.03
C TRP A 121 10.70 7.19 -0.26
N ARG A 122 10.53 6.43 0.83
CA ARG A 122 10.43 4.97 0.79
C ARG A 122 9.34 4.50 1.74
N MET A 123 8.68 3.43 1.38
CA MET A 123 7.72 2.77 2.25
C MET A 123 8.44 2.06 3.41
N VAL A 124 7.94 2.24 4.61
CA VAL A 124 8.46 1.59 5.83
C VAL A 124 7.43 0.70 6.48
N VAL A 125 6.15 0.96 6.26
CA VAL A 125 5.04 0.12 6.75
C VAL A 125 3.98 0.01 5.67
N HIS A 126 3.52 -1.21 5.42
CA HIS A 126 2.27 -1.51 4.73
C HIS A 126 1.50 -2.50 5.59
N HIS A 127 0.33 -2.10 6.03
CA HIS A 127 -0.54 -2.96 6.84
C HIS A 127 -1.93 -2.97 6.23
N ALA A 128 -2.35 -4.15 5.79
CA ALA A 128 -3.62 -4.33 5.09
C ALA A 128 -4.49 -5.37 5.77
N THR A 129 -5.77 -5.07 5.91
CA THR A 129 -6.77 -5.97 6.50
C THR A 129 -8.04 -6.01 5.65
N PRO A 130 -8.64 -7.20 5.46
CA PRO A 130 -9.92 -7.30 4.75
C PRO A 130 -11.01 -6.56 5.50
N LEU A 131 -11.91 -5.89 4.77
CA LEU A 131 -13.09 -5.26 5.34
C LEU A 131 -14.32 -6.13 5.13
N PRO A 132 -15.29 -6.11 6.08
CA PRO A 132 -16.62 -6.66 5.85
C PRO A 132 -17.31 -5.94 4.69
N GLU A 133 -18.16 -6.64 3.93
CA GLU A 133 -18.86 -6.08 2.76
C GLU A 133 -19.59 -4.77 3.04
N ARG A 134 -20.13 -4.59 4.25
CA ARG A 134 -20.85 -3.37 4.67
C ARG A 134 -19.95 -2.14 4.78
N GLU A 135 -18.66 -2.30 4.99
CA GLU A 135 -17.67 -1.23 5.12
C GLU A 135 -16.85 -1.04 3.83
N ALA A 136 -17.06 -1.93 2.88
CA ALA A 136 -16.32 -1.98 1.63
C ALA A 136 -16.77 -0.94 0.60
N THR A 137 -17.93 -0.30 0.79
CA THR A 137 -18.44 0.73 -0.13
C THR A 137 -17.84 2.08 0.28
N PRO A 138 -17.06 2.74 -0.59
CA PRO A 138 -16.59 4.08 -0.30
C PRO A 138 -17.77 5.04 -0.10
N PRO A 139 -17.63 6.05 0.80
CA PRO A 139 -18.66 7.07 0.98
C PRO A 139 -18.98 7.72 -0.37
N ARG A 140 -20.25 7.84 -0.70
CA ARG A 140 -20.67 8.63 -1.85
C ARG A 140 -20.39 10.09 -1.54
N GLU A 141 -19.88 10.84 -2.51
CA GLU A 141 -19.55 12.26 -2.34
C GLU A 141 -20.75 13.11 -1.87
N ASP A 142 -21.97 12.62 -2.05
CA ASP A 142 -23.23 13.30 -1.69
C ASP A 142 -23.88 12.82 -0.38
N GLU A 143 -23.23 11.94 0.37
CA GLU A 143 -23.81 11.42 1.60
C GLU A 143 -23.38 12.28 2.80
N PRO A 144 -24.33 12.86 3.57
CA PRO A 144 -23.99 13.62 4.75
C PRO A 144 -23.32 12.70 5.80
N PRO A 145 -22.37 13.22 6.59
CA PRO A 145 -21.66 12.40 7.58
C PRO A 145 -22.65 11.73 8.52
N SER A 146 -22.57 10.41 8.59
CA SER A 146 -23.36 9.63 9.55
C SER A 146 -23.06 10.10 10.97
N PRO A 147 -24.08 10.32 11.80
CA PRO A 147 -23.86 10.72 13.19
C PRO A 147 -23.06 9.63 13.91
N SER A 148 -21.96 10.04 14.51
CA SER A 148 -21.12 9.17 15.33
C SER A 148 -21.97 8.45 16.36
N ARG A 149 -22.05 7.12 16.28
CA ARG A 149 -22.59 6.31 17.38
C ARG A 149 -21.60 6.42 18.52
N VAL A 150 -21.97 7.22 19.49
CA VAL A 150 -21.30 7.22 20.80
C VAL A 150 -21.65 5.90 21.45
N LEU A 151 -20.70 5.00 21.55
CA LEU A 151 -20.84 3.80 22.37
C LEU A 151 -20.73 4.24 23.83
N HIS A 152 -21.81 4.06 24.57
CA HIS A 152 -21.82 4.19 26.02
C HIS A 152 -21.31 2.90 26.67
#